data_fd391f301007cb316f35b69aa8e5669c
#
_entry.id   fd391f301007cb316f35b69aa8e5669c
#
_cell.length_a   1.000
_cell.length_b   1.000
_cell.length_c   1.000
_cell.angle_alpha   90.00
_cell.angle_beta   90.00
_cell.angle_gamma   90.00
#
_symmetry.space_group_name_H-M   'P 1'
#
loop_
_entity.id
_entity.type
_entity.pdbx_description
1 polymer ?
#
loop_
_entity_poly.entity_id
_entity_poly.type
_entity_poly.pdbx_seq_one_letter_code
_entity_poly.pdbx_strand_id
1 'polypeptide(L)'
;VIAKDLVDASRPEEAPLHKEFEWDDKIASEKYREVQAGYIIRSVAIKITSVPSEVTKLNLQITETKNEPNVRYYHAIERDGKGFDNLENIVTDEDKKARLLNQCVADIKAFQEKYMTLRDTMPNLFNAMDEELERQTGRTA
;
A
#
# COMPACT_ATOMS: atom_id res chain seq x y z
N VAL A 1 10.55 17.33 14.67
CA VAL A 1 9.17 17.86 14.57
C VAL A 1 8.21 16.78 15.07
N ILE A 2 7.39 17.13 16.04
CA ILE A 2 6.36 16.21 16.58
C ILE A 2 5.02 16.62 15.98
N ALA A 3 4.21 15.65 15.57
CA ALA A 3 2.92 15.92 14.92
C ALA A 3 2.00 16.80 15.80
N LYS A 4 2.03 16.59 17.13
CA LYS A 4 1.29 17.40 18.09
C LYS A 4 1.66 18.89 18.02
N ASP A 5 2.97 19.22 17.91
CA ASP A 5 3.42 20.61 17.86
C ASP A 5 2.90 21.31 16.59
N LEU A 6 2.84 20.57 15.47
CA LEU A 6 2.27 21.07 14.22
C LEU A 6 0.77 21.37 14.36
N VAL A 7 0.02 20.46 14.98
CA VAL A 7 -1.41 20.66 15.24
C VAL A 7 -1.62 21.88 16.14
N ASP A 8 -0.87 21.98 17.24
CA ASP A 8 -1.01 23.10 18.20
C ASP A 8 -0.63 24.45 17.55
N ALA A 9 0.39 24.48 16.71
CA ALA A 9 0.77 25.68 15.94
C ALA A 9 -0.27 26.06 14.85
N SER A 10 -1.10 25.13 14.43
CA SER A 10 -2.11 25.34 13.37
C SER A 10 -3.50 25.68 13.93
N ARG A 11 -3.69 25.71 15.26
CA ARG A 11 -4.99 26.03 15.90
C ARG A 11 -5.53 27.45 15.65
N PRO A 12 -4.70 28.53 15.63
CA PRO A 12 -5.20 29.85 15.31
C PRO A 12 -5.76 29.89 13.87
N GLU A 13 -6.90 30.55 13.67
CA GLU A 13 -7.55 30.65 12.33
C GLU A 13 -6.64 31.31 11.29
N GLU A 14 -5.73 32.19 11.73
CA GLU A 14 -4.78 32.88 10.88
C GLU A 14 -3.53 32.03 10.54
N ALA A 15 -3.36 30.85 11.19
CA ALA A 15 -2.22 30.00 10.95
C ALA A 15 -2.21 29.48 9.49
N PRO A 16 -1.05 29.47 8.82
CA PRO A 16 -0.95 29.09 7.40
C PRO A 16 -1.52 27.69 7.09
N LEU A 17 -1.44 26.77 8.05
CA LEU A 17 -1.91 25.39 7.90
C LEU A 17 -3.26 25.12 8.58
N HIS A 18 -3.92 26.15 9.12
CA HIS A 18 -5.23 25.96 9.79
C HIS A 18 -6.25 25.21 8.92
N LYS A 19 -6.32 25.55 7.64
CA LYS A 19 -7.29 24.99 6.69
C LYS A 19 -7.00 23.53 6.30
N GLU A 20 -5.83 23.02 6.60
CA GLU A 20 -5.44 21.64 6.32
C GLU A 20 -5.94 20.66 7.37
N PHE A 21 -6.49 21.16 8.48
CA PHE A 21 -6.99 20.35 9.59
C PHE A 21 -8.51 20.42 9.70
N GLU A 22 -9.11 19.33 10.14
CA GLU A 22 -10.52 19.27 10.53
C GLU A 22 -10.67 19.65 12.00
N TRP A 23 -11.35 20.75 12.28
CA TRP A 23 -11.51 21.29 13.64
C TRP A 23 -12.86 20.93 14.29
N ASP A 24 -13.81 20.39 13.52
CA ASP A 24 -15.03 19.81 14.10
C ASP A 24 -14.70 18.45 14.74
N ASP A 25 -14.78 18.35 16.05
CA ASP A 25 -14.43 17.15 16.80
C ASP A 25 -15.27 15.93 16.42
N LYS A 26 -16.53 16.13 16.01
CA LYS A 26 -17.40 15.02 15.60
C LYS A 26 -16.94 14.46 14.25
N ILE A 27 -16.67 15.35 13.29
CA ILE A 27 -16.18 14.98 11.97
C ILE A 27 -14.78 14.38 12.08
N ALA A 28 -13.89 15.02 12.83
CA ALA A 28 -12.53 14.55 13.05
C ALA A 28 -12.49 13.16 13.69
N SER A 29 -13.30 12.93 14.72
CA SER A 29 -13.35 11.63 15.40
C SER A 29 -13.90 10.52 14.52
N GLU A 30 -14.89 10.81 13.65
CA GLU A 30 -15.42 9.82 12.72
C GLU A 30 -14.39 9.47 11.62
N LYS A 31 -13.75 10.47 11.02
CA LYS A 31 -12.65 10.26 10.08
C LYS A 31 -11.50 9.44 10.71
N TYR A 32 -11.19 9.69 11.98
CA TYR A 32 -10.18 8.91 12.69
C TYR A 32 -10.58 7.45 12.86
N ARG A 33 -11.86 7.16 13.16
CA ARG A 33 -12.38 5.79 13.23
C ARG A 33 -12.31 5.09 11.89
N GLU A 34 -12.62 5.79 10.79
CA GLU A 34 -12.47 5.25 9.42
C GLU A 34 -11.01 4.88 9.13
N VAL A 35 -10.05 5.73 9.51
CA VAL A 35 -8.62 5.43 9.39
C VAL A 35 -8.24 4.20 10.20
N GLN A 36 -8.70 4.10 11.45
CA GLN A 36 -8.46 2.93 12.30
C GLN A 36 -9.06 1.66 11.68
N ALA A 37 -10.29 1.73 11.16
CA ALA A 37 -10.93 0.62 10.47
C ALA A 37 -10.10 0.18 9.25
N GLY A 38 -9.59 1.13 8.47
CA GLY A 38 -8.69 0.85 7.36
C GLY A 38 -7.39 0.14 7.78
N TYR A 39 -6.81 0.50 8.93
CA TYR A 39 -5.66 -0.23 9.48
C TYR A 39 -6.03 -1.67 9.87
N ILE A 40 -7.16 -1.87 10.52
CA ILE A 40 -7.63 -3.21 10.91
C ILE A 40 -7.84 -4.08 9.67
N ILE A 41 -8.54 -3.57 8.65
CA ILE A 41 -8.79 -4.30 7.39
C ILE A 41 -7.46 -4.71 6.73
N ARG A 42 -6.49 -3.80 6.65
CA ARG A 42 -5.17 -4.09 6.07
C ARG A 42 -4.32 -5.05 6.89
N SER A 43 -4.60 -5.21 8.17
CA SER A 43 -3.89 -6.15 9.05
C SER A 43 -4.39 -7.60 8.93
N VAL A 44 -5.55 -7.82 8.30
CA VAL A 44 -6.06 -9.17 8.06
C VAL A 44 -5.14 -9.88 7.08
N ALA A 45 -4.54 -10.96 7.53
CA ALA A 45 -3.68 -11.82 6.72
C ALA A 45 -4.17 -13.27 6.79
N ILE A 46 -4.01 -13.98 5.70
CA ILE A 46 -4.28 -15.41 5.63
C ILE A 46 -2.95 -16.17 5.55
N LYS A 47 -2.92 -17.33 6.19
CA LYS A 47 -1.87 -18.31 5.97
C LYS A 47 -2.20 -19.09 4.72
N ILE A 48 -1.30 -19.07 3.76
CA ILE A 48 -1.43 -19.90 2.57
C ILE A 48 -0.87 -21.27 2.90
N THR A 49 -1.74 -22.20 3.30
CA THR A 49 -1.39 -23.61 3.53
C THR A 49 -1.39 -24.43 2.24
N SER A 50 -2.16 -24.00 1.25
CA SER A 50 -2.13 -24.49 -0.13
C SER A 50 -2.37 -23.29 -1.04
N VAL A 51 -1.47 -23.04 -1.99
CA VAL A 51 -1.67 -21.98 -2.99
C VAL A 51 -2.79 -22.46 -3.93
N PRO A 52 -3.97 -21.80 -3.99
CA PRO A 52 -4.95 -22.11 -5.01
C PRO A 52 -4.30 -22.01 -6.38
N SER A 53 -4.61 -22.91 -7.31
CA SER A 53 -3.99 -22.98 -8.65
C SER A 53 -4.01 -21.64 -9.40
N GLU A 54 -4.91 -20.75 -9.01
CA GLU A 54 -5.09 -19.41 -9.58
C GLU A 54 -4.08 -18.38 -9.05
N VAL A 55 -3.64 -18.52 -7.79
CA VAL A 55 -2.56 -17.71 -7.22
C VAL A 55 -1.22 -18.15 -7.82
N THR A 56 -1.07 -19.42 -8.19
CA THR A 56 0.12 -19.94 -8.89
C THR A 56 0.23 -19.35 -10.31
N LYS A 57 -0.86 -18.97 -10.96
CA LYS A 57 -0.85 -18.27 -12.25
C LYS A 57 -0.23 -16.86 -12.20
N LEU A 58 -0.09 -16.28 -11.00
CA LEU A 58 0.61 -15.01 -10.78
C LEU A 58 2.15 -15.16 -10.79
N ASN A 59 2.70 -16.36 -11.07
CA ASN A 59 4.14 -16.66 -10.98
C ASN A 59 4.77 -16.29 -9.61
N LEU A 60 3.95 -16.27 -8.56
CA LEU A 60 4.46 -16.21 -7.21
C LEU A 60 5.09 -17.58 -6.90
N GLN A 61 6.37 -17.73 -7.21
CA GLN A 61 7.17 -18.80 -6.63
C GLN A 61 7.29 -18.48 -5.13
N ILE A 62 6.31 -18.95 -4.38
CA ILE A 62 6.40 -18.99 -2.93
C ILE A 62 7.42 -20.10 -2.66
N THR A 63 8.69 -19.73 -2.49
CA THR A 63 9.70 -20.64 -1.98
C THR A 63 9.20 -21.13 -0.62
N GLU A 64 9.09 -22.43 -0.45
CA GLU A 64 8.80 -23.08 0.83
C GLU A 64 9.82 -22.64 1.87
N THR A 65 9.56 -21.52 2.50
CA THR A 65 10.26 -21.12 3.71
C THR A 65 9.56 -21.80 4.87
N LYS A 66 10.32 -22.26 5.87
CA LYS A 66 9.82 -22.93 7.08
C LYS A 66 8.75 -22.13 7.86
N ASN A 67 8.50 -20.88 7.48
CA ASN A 67 7.43 -20.03 7.97
C ASN A 67 6.42 -19.85 6.84
N GLU A 68 5.20 -20.34 7.04
CA GLU A 68 4.06 -20.11 6.14
C GLU A 68 3.91 -18.60 5.91
N PRO A 69 3.99 -18.11 4.66
CA PRO A 69 3.90 -16.67 4.40
C PRO A 69 2.50 -16.17 4.76
N ASN A 70 2.44 -15.16 5.61
CA ASN A 70 1.21 -14.42 5.82
C ASN A 70 1.01 -13.46 4.65
N VAL A 71 -0.06 -13.64 3.89
CA VAL A 71 -0.42 -12.77 2.76
C VAL A 71 -1.57 -11.88 3.16
N ARG A 72 -1.46 -10.59 2.87
CA ARG A 72 -2.56 -9.66 3.10
C ARG A 72 -3.80 -10.12 2.33
N TYR A 73 -4.93 -10.22 3.02
CA TYR A 73 -6.16 -10.72 2.44
C TYR A 73 -6.99 -9.63 1.74
N TYR A 74 -7.02 -8.43 2.32
CA TYR A 74 -7.74 -7.29 1.75
C TYR A 74 -6.81 -6.25 1.15
N HIS A 75 -7.10 -5.84 -0.08
CA HIS A 75 -6.39 -4.78 -0.79
C HIS A 75 -7.33 -3.65 -1.14
N ALA A 76 -6.85 -2.42 -1.09
CA ALA A 76 -7.60 -1.26 -1.54
C ALA A 76 -7.80 -1.35 -3.07
N ILE A 77 -9.02 -1.18 -3.53
CA ILE A 77 -9.39 -1.20 -4.95
C ILE A 77 -9.59 0.20 -5.53
N GLU A 78 -9.72 1.20 -4.66
CA GLU A 78 -9.89 2.60 -5.05
C GLU A 78 -8.73 3.46 -4.53
N ARG A 79 -8.41 4.53 -5.27
CA ARG A 79 -7.32 5.45 -4.91
C ARG A 79 -7.53 6.17 -3.59
N ASP A 80 -8.78 6.41 -3.21
CA ASP A 80 -9.14 7.08 -1.96
C ASP A 80 -9.03 6.17 -0.72
N GLY A 81 -8.72 4.87 -0.93
CA GLY A 81 -8.56 3.88 0.14
C GLY A 81 -9.85 3.50 0.86
N LYS A 82 -11.02 3.89 0.34
CA LYS A 82 -12.32 3.61 0.98
C LYS A 82 -12.89 2.25 0.60
N GLY A 83 -12.55 1.72 -0.57
CA GLY A 83 -12.97 0.40 -1.01
C GLY A 83 -11.87 -0.64 -0.79
N PHE A 84 -12.24 -1.79 -0.21
CA PHE A 84 -11.36 -2.95 -0.07
C PHE A 84 -12.04 -4.17 -0.69
N ASP A 85 -11.24 -5.01 -1.34
CA ASP A 85 -11.69 -6.30 -1.84
C ASP A 85 -10.74 -7.40 -1.36
N ASN A 86 -11.26 -8.63 -1.29
CA ASN A 86 -10.45 -9.77 -0.89
C ASN A 86 -9.58 -10.29 -2.03
N LEU A 87 -8.51 -10.97 -1.67
CA LEU A 87 -7.53 -11.46 -2.62
C LEU A 87 -8.13 -12.41 -3.67
N GLU A 88 -9.10 -13.24 -3.28
CA GLU A 88 -9.76 -14.21 -4.19
C GLU A 88 -10.51 -13.49 -5.32
N ASN A 89 -11.28 -12.46 -4.98
CA ASN A 89 -11.97 -11.64 -5.97
C ASN A 89 -11.00 -10.86 -6.88
N ILE A 90 -9.88 -10.41 -6.32
CA ILE A 90 -8.89 -9.65 -7.08
C ILE A 90 -8.18 -10.54 -8.10
N VAL A 91 -7.79 -11.76 -7.73
CA VAL A 91 -7.02 -12.63 -8.64
C VAL A 91 -7.87 -13.25 -9.73
N THR A 92 -9.19 -13.34 -9.54
CA THR A 92 -10.14 -13.86 -10.54
C THR A 92 -10.62 -12.80 -11.54
N ASP A 93 -10.44 -11.51 -11.22
CA ASP A 93 -10.86 -10.36 -12.04
C ASP A 93 -9.62 -9.68 -12.64
N GLU A 94 -9.48 -9.72 -13.97
CA GLU A 94 -8.29 -9.17 -14.65
C GLU A 94 -8.14 -7.66 -14.46
N ASP A 95 -9.23 -6.90 -14.38
CA ASP A 95 -9.18 -5.45 -14.15
C ASP A 95 -8.71 -5.12 -12.73
N LYS A 96 -9.21 -5.84 -11.74
CA LYS A 96 -8.79 -5.68 -10.34
C LYS A 96 -7.33 -6.09 -10.15
N LYS A 97 -6.92 -7.17 -10.78
CA LYS A 97 -5.55 -7.65 -10.79
C LYS A 97 -4.60 -6.64 -11.43
N ALA A 98 -4.98 -6.05 -12.57
CA ALA A 98 -4.22 -4.99 -13.21
C ALA A 98 -4.09 -3.74 -12.30
N ARG A 99 -5.16 -3.36 -11.58
CA ARG A 99 -5.12 -2.26 -10.61
C ARG A 99 -4.17 -2.56 -9.46
N LEU A 100 -4.20 -3.78 -8.89
CA LEU A 100 -3.29 -4.18 -7.82
C LEU A 100 -1.82 -4.15 -8.30
N LEU A 101 -1.55 -4.61 -9.53
CA LEU A 101 -0.21 -4.53 -10.12
C LEU A 101 0.25 -3.08 -10.29
N ASN A 102 -0.61 -2.21 -10.82
CA ASN A 102 -0.30 -0.79 -10.97
C ASN A 102 -0.04 -0.12 -9.62
N GLN A 103 -0.78 -0.48 -8.58
CA GLN A 103 -0.52 0.00 -7.23
C GLN A 103 0.84 -0.47 -6.72
N CYS A 104 1.19 -1.73 -6.92
CA CYS A 104 2.50 -2.27 -6.56
C CYS A 104 3.64 -1.52 -7.25
N VAL A 105 3.50 -1.24 -8.54
CA VAL A 105 4.46 -0.44 -9.32
C VAL A 105 4.61 0.98 -8.74
N ALA A 106 3.49 1.61 -8.37
CA ALA A 106 3.49 2.93 -7.75
C ALA A 106 4.19 2.91 -6.36
N ASP A 107 3.93 1.89 -5.56
CA ASP A 107 4.55 1.72 -4.25
C ASP A 107 6.07 1.49 -4.35
N ILE A 108 6.54 0.73 -5.36
CA ILE A 108 7.97 0.55 -5.62
C ILE A 108 8.62 1.88 -5.98
N LYS A 109 8.01 2.68 -6.85
CA LYS A 109 8.53 4.02 -7.22
C LYS A 109 8.59 4.93 -6.00
N ALA A 110 7.53 4.98 -5.20
CA ALA A 110 7.49 5.77 -3.97
C ALA A 110 8.54 5.30 -2.95
N PHE A 111 8.79 4.00 -2.86
CA PHE A 111 9.86 3.45 -2.03
C PHE A 111 11.24 3.92 -2.51
N GLN A 112 11.51 3.83 -3.81
CA GLN A 112 12.79 4.29 -4.38
C GLN A 112 13.01 5.78 -4.12
N GLU A 113 12.01 6.63 -4.35
CA GLU A 113 12.09 8.07 -4.10
C GLU A 113 12.39 8.36 -2.63
N LYS A 114 11.64 7.72 -1.72
CA LYS A 114 11.79 7.91 -0.27
C LYS A 114 13.18 7.54 0.25
N TYR A 115 13.78 6.50 -0.31
CA TYR A 115 15.05 5.93 0.17
C TYR A 115 16.20 6.09 -0.84
N MET A 116 16.10 7.04 -1.76
CA MET A 116 17.10 7.27 -2.79
C MET A 116 18.52 7.45 -2.23
N THR A 117 18.65 8.04 -1.05
CA THR A 117 19.93 8.22 -0.34
C THR A 117 20.62 6.91 0.06
N LEU A 118 19.89 5.80 0.07
CA LEU A 118 20.42 4.47 0.39
C LEU A 118 20.82 3.65 -0.85
N ARG A 119 20.67 4.22 -2.06
CA ARG A 119 20.93 3.49 -3.32
C ARG A 119 22.35 2.91 -3.38
N ASP A 120 23.34 3.68 -2.98
CA ASP A 120 24.74 3.24 -2.99
C ASP A 120 25.05 2.20 -1.90
N THR A 121 24.24 2.19 -0.82
CA THR A 121 24.38 1.23 0.28
C THR A 121 23.69 -0.10 -0.01
N MET A 122 22.61 -0.07 -0.81
CA MET A 122 21.77 -1.21 -1.15
C MET A 122 21.61 -1.39 -2.68
N PRO A 123 22.71 -1.43 -3.46
CA PRO A 123 22.63 -1.36 -4.92
C PRO A 123 21.83 -2.53 -5.52
N ASN A 124 21.99 -3.74 -4.99
CA ASN A 124 21.29 -4.91 -5.51
C ASN A 124 19.77 -4.79 -5.41
N LEU A 125 19.26 -4.21 -4.32
CA LEU A 125 17.82 -3.99 -4.13
C LEU A 125 17.31 -2.97 -5.17
N PHE A 126 17.96 -1.82 -5.28
CA PHE A 126 17.53 -0.77 -6.20
C PHE A 126 17.62 -1.19 -7.66
N ASN A 127 18.68 -1.91 -8.06
CA ASN A 127 18.82 -2.44 -9.41
C ASN A 127 17.71 -3.46 -9.75
N ALA A 128 17.39 -4.38 -8.83
CA ALA A 128 16.30 -5.33 -9.03
C ALA A 128 14.93 -4.64 -9.18
N MET A 129 14.69 -3.55 -8.44
CA MET A 129 13.49 -2.74 -8.60
C MET A 129 13.45 -2.03 -9.96
N ASP A 130 14.58 -1.46 -10.41
CA ASP A 130 14.68 -0.81 -11.72
C ASP A 130 14.38 -1.79 -12.85
N GLU A 131 15.02 -2.96 -12.84
CA GLU A 131 14.79 -4.02 -13.83
C GLU A 131 13.32 -4.46 -13.88
N GLU A 132 12.66 -4.58 -12.72
CA GLU A 132 11.25 -4.96 -12.68
C GLU A 132 10.34 -3.83 -13.20
N LEU A 133 10.62 -2.58 -12.85
CA LEU A 133 9.87 -1.43 -13.35
C LEU A 133 9.97 -1.30 -14.87
N GLU A 134 11.16 -1.50 -15.45
CA GLU A 134 11.37 -1.51 -16.90
C GLU A 134 10.57 -2.63 -17.59
N ARG A 135 10.57 -3.83 -17.01
CA ARG A 135 9.81 -4.98 -17.50
C ARG A 135 8.31 -4.71 -17.52
N GLN A 136 7.77 -4.05 -16.50
CA GLN A 136 6.35 -3.73 -16.42
C GLN A 136 5.96 -2.61 -17.38
N THR A 137 6.80 -1.59 -17.57
CA THR A 137 6.54 -0.50 -18.53
C THR A 137 6.66 -0.97 -19.98
N GLY A 138 7.55 -1.90 -20.31
CA GLY A 138 7.68 -2.49 -21.64
C GLY A 138 6.53 -3.43 -22.04
N ARG A 139 5.68 -3.85 -21.10
CA ARG A 139 4.47 -4.66 -21.37
C ARG A 139 3.24 -3.82 -21.75
N THR A 140 3.28 -2.51 -21.53
CA THR A 140 2.18 -1.58 -21.80
C THR A 140 2.30 -0.87 -23.16
N ALA A 141 3.31 -1.17 -23.94
CA ALA A 141 3.52 -0.71 -25.31
C ALA A 141 3.23 -1.85 -26.29
#